data_8692914906b6b2145ce8c700e88b3090
#
_entry.id   8692914906b6b2145ce8c700e88b3090
#
_cell.length_a   1.000
_cell.length_b   1.000
_cell.length_c   1.000
_cell.angle_alpha   90.00
_cell.angle_beta   90.00
_cell.angle_gamma   90.00
#
_symmetry.space_group_name_H-M   'P 1'
#
loop_
_entity.id
_entity.type
_entity.pdbx_description
1 polymer ?
#
loop_
_entity_poly.entity_id
_entity_poly.type
_entity_poly.pdbx_seq_one_letter_code
_entity_poly.pdbx_strand_id
1 'polypeptide(L)'
;MSIRGRLCWQHGRAAGTLAAMETTQHTPAFIPQIRLYQNWLRDHRGLVFDDYDALWHWSVTDLDAFWQSIWDYTDLQSPTPHTAVLARNTMPGAEWFPGAQVNYARQVLRHVDAAHAAGQPAIISRNEKGQHRELAWPVLRQQVASLALHLLAQGVQRGDRVAAYLPNIPEAMVGFLACSSIGAVWSICAPDMG
;
A
#
# COMPACT_ATOMS: atom_id res chain seq x y z
N MET A 1 7.98 51.39 61.60
CA MET A 1 6.62 51.90 61.99
C MET A 1 5.61 50.99 61.31
N SER A 2 4.91 50.24 62.12
CA SER A 2 3.93 49.22 61.87
C SER A 2 2.67 49.78 61.17
N ILE A 3 2.01 49.03 60.32
CA ILE A 3 0.55 48.76 60.45
C ILE A 3 0.21 47.57 59.53
N ARG A 4 -0.37 46.56 60.19
CA ARG A 4 -0.98 45.38 59.61
C ARG A 4 -2.36 45.73 59.06
N GLY A 5 -2.72 45.13 57.91
CA GLY A 5 -4.10 45.10 57.44
C GLY A 5 -4.41 43.68 56.90
N ARG A 6 -5.02 42.84 57.74
CA ARG A 6 -5.64 41.58 57.30
C ARG A 6 -7.00 41.88 56.71
N LEU A 7 -7.23 41.37 55.50
CA LEU A 7 -8.59 41.21 54.98
C LEU A 7 -8.83 39.76 54.70
N CYS A 8 -9.68 39.18 55.53
CA CYS A 8 -10.32 37.86 55.39
C CYS A 8 -11.33 37.92 54.24
N TRP A 9 -11.21 37.03 53.27
CA TRP A 9 -12.34 36.69 52.41
C TRP A 9 -12.69 35.23 52.62
N GLN A 10 -13.91 35.03 53.07
CA GLN A 10 -14.55 33.74 53.28
C GLN A 10 -15.08 33.19 51.95
N HIS A 11 -14.75 31.96 51.69
CA HIS A 11 -15.52 30.84 51.20
C HIS A 11 -16.74 31.07 50.29
N GLY A 12 -16.60 30.70 49.04
CA GLY A 12 -17.66 30.23 48.19
C GLY A 12 -17.19 28.95 47.47
N ARG A 13 -17.47 27.79 48.05
CA ARG A 13 -17.31 26.50 47.34
C ARG A 13 -18.49 26.36 46.41
N ALA A 14 -18.27 26.48 45.09
CA ALA A 14 -19.14 25.92 44.07
C ALA A 14 -18.47 24.66 43.55
N ALA A 15 -18.95 23.52 44.01
CA ALA A 15 -18.60 22.22 43.44
C ALA A 15 -19.34 22.07 42.11
N GLY A 16 -18.70 22.50 41.04
CA GLY A 16 -19.11 22.15 39.69
C GLY A 16 -18.48 20.81 39.32
N THR A 17 -19.25 19.75 39.39
CA THR A 17 -18.89 18.43 38.88
C THR A 17 -18.78 18.55 37.35
N LEU A 18 -17.57 18.73 36.83
CA LEU A 18 -17.26 18.51 35.43
C LEU A 18 -17.37 17.01 35.21
N ALA A 19 -18.52 16.58 34.71
CA ALA A 19 -18.65 15.27 34.09
C ALA A 19 -17.67 15.20 32.92
N ALA A 20 -16.59 14.47 33.11
CA ALA A 20 -15.70 14.09 32.02
C ALA A 20 -16.54 13.25 31.04
N MET A 21 -16.90 13.84 29.90
CA MET A 21 -17.38 13.10 28.76
C MET A 21 -16.17 12.27 28.26
N GLU A 22 -16.08 11.03 28.75
CA GLU A 22 -15.27 10.00 28.10
C GLU A 22 -15.85 9.78 26.69
N THR A 23 -15.32 10.49 25.71
CA THR A 23 -15.45 10.11 24.31
C THR A 23 -14.67 8.81 24.15
N THR A 24 -15.32 7.70 24.33
CA THR A 24 -14.84 6.40 23.88
C THR A 24 -14.65 6.51 22.38
N GLN A 25 -13.43 6.79 21.95
CA GLN A 25 -13.03 6.65 20.55
C GLN A 25 -13.17 5.17 20.22
N HIS A 26 -14.29 4.83 19.59
CA HIS A 26 -14.54 3.49 19.07
C HIS A 26 -13.59 3.31 17.88
N THR A 27 -12.39 2.78 18.15
CA THR A 27 -11.49 2.35 17.07
C THR A 27 -12.24 1.25 16.33
N PRO A 28 -12.53 1.42 15.02
CA PRO A 28 -13.25 0.40 14.28
C PRO A 28 -12.44 -0.90 14.35
N ALA A 29 -13.13 -2.01 14.60
CA ALA A 29 -12.51 -3.32 14.72
C ALA A 29 -11.71 -3.60 13.43
N PHE A 30 -10.45 -4.01 13.58
CA PHE A 30 -9.61 -4.41 12.45
C PHE A 30 -10.26 -5.60 11.73
N ILE A 31 -10.61 -5.43 10.46
CA ILE A 31 -11.10 -6.51 9.60
C ILE A 31 -9.93 -7.00 8.75
N PRO A 32 -9.51 -8.28 8.89
CA PRO A 32 -8.44 -8.85 8.07
C PRO A 32 -8.77 -8.77 6.57
N GLN A 33 -7.78 -8.50 5.74
CA GLN A 33 -7.97 -8.38 4.28
C GLN A 33 -8.59 -9.63 3.65
N ILE A 34 -8.23 -10.82 4.16
CA ILE A 34 -8.85 -12.06 3.70
C ILE A 34 -10.37 -12.09 3.94
N ARG A 35 -10.84 -11.50 5.04
CA ARG A 35 -12.28 -11.41 5.33
C ARG A 35 -12.98 -10.46 4.37
N LEU A 36 -12.33 -9.35 4.02
CA LEU A 36 -12.86 -8.42 3.01
C LEU A 36 -12.97 -9.10 1.65
N TYR A 37 -11.96 -9.87 1.26
CA TYR A 37 -11.99 -10.65 0.03
C TYR A 37 -13.08 -11.74 0.05
N GLN A 38 -13.23 -12.50 1.14
CA GLN A 38 -14.31 -13.49 1.28
C GLN A 38 -15.71 -12.85 1.18
N ASN A 39 -15.90 -11.69 1.80
CA ASN A 39 -17.16 -10.95 1.67
C ASN A 39 -17.41 -10.53 0.21
N TRP A 40 -16.38 -10.03 -0.48
CA TRP A 40 -16.49 -9.67 -1.89
C TRP A 40 -16.82 -10.89 -2.77
N LEU A 41 -16.20 -12.05 -2.53
CA LEU A 41 -16.52 -13.30 -3.24
C LEU A 41 -17.97 -13.71 -3.04
N ARG A 42 -18.49 -13.63 -1.82
CA ARG A 42 -19.90 -13.89 -1.52
C ARG A 42 -20.81 -12.93 -2.30
N ASP A 43 -20.51 -11.63 -2.24
CA ASP A 43 -21.41 -10.58 -2.74
C ASP A 43 -21.37 -10.46 -4.28
N HIS A 44 -20.24 -10.78 -4.93
CA HIS A 44 -20.05 -10.61 -6.37
C HIS A 44 -19.96 -11.91 -7.17
N ARG A 45 -19.69 -13.03 -6.50
CA ARG A 45 -19.51 -14.35 -7.14
C ARG A 45 -20.45 -15.43 -6.58
N GLY A 46 -21.16 -15.14 -5.49
CA GLY A 46 -22.00 -16.13 -4.80
C GLY A 46 -21.20 -17.26 -4.13
N LEU A 47 -19.88 -17.06 -3.93
CA LEU A 47 -19.00 -18.06 -3.35
C LEU A 47 -18.88 -17.83 -1.85
N VAL A 48 -19.19 -18.89 -1.09
CA VAL A 48 -19.06 -18.91 0.39
C VAL A 48 -18.17 -20.07 0.77
N PHE A 49 -17.21 -19.80 1.66
CA PHE A 49 -16.28 -20.80 2.18
C PHE A 49 -16.43 -20.86 3.70
N ASP A 50 -16.60 -22.08 4.23
CA ASP A 50 -16.82 -22.31 5.67
C ASP A 50 -15.56 -21.95 6.48
N ASP A 51 -14.38 -22.21 5.93
CA ASP A 51 -13.10 -21.96 6.56
C ASP A 51 -12.00 -21.56 5.56
N TYR A 52 -10.78 -21.38 6.06
CA TYR A 52 -9.63 -21.04 5.23
C TYR A 52 -9.22 -22.19 4.32
N ASP A 53 -9.31 -23.43 4.78
CA ASP A 53 -8.89 -24.61 4.01
C ASP A 53 -9.78 -24.80 2.78
N ALA A 54 -11.07 -24.57 2.90
CA ALA A 54 -12.00 -24.59 1.77
C ALA A 54 -11.67 -23.50 0.73
N LEU A 55 -11.39 -22.28 1.18
CA LEU A 55 -10.93 -21.18 0.31
C LEU A 55 -9.59 -21.52 -0.36
N TRP A 56 -8.63 -22.04 0.39
CA TRP A 56 -7.33 -22.45 -0.12
C TRP A 56 -7.48 -23.58 -1.14
N HIS A 57 -8.26 -24.61 -0.83
CA HIS A 57 -8.49 -25.73 -1.76
C HIS A 57 -9.05 -25.23 -3.10
N TRP A 58 -10.08 -24.37 -3.07
CA TRP A 58 -10.61 -23.75 -4.27
C TRP A 58 -9.53 -22.97 -5.04
N SER A 59 -8.70 -22.20 -4.35
CA SER A 59 -7.67 -21.37 -4.97
C SER A 59 -6.60 -22.15 -5.74
N VAL A 60 -6.40 -23.43 -5.40
CA VAL A 60 -5.41 -24.30 -6.06
C VAL A 60 -6.03 -25.32 -7.02
N THR A 61 -7.34 -25.51 -6.97
CA THR A 61 -8.06 -26.45 -7.86
C THR A 61 -8.77 -25.77 -9.02
N ASP A 62 -9.30 -24.55 -8.81
CA ASP A 62 -9.95 -23.76 -9.85
C ASP A 62 -9.14 -22.48 -10.10
N LEU A 63 -8.00 -22.64 -10.77
CA LEU A 63 -7.04 -21.57 -11.00
C LEU A 63 -7.64 -20.42 -11.82
N ASP A 64 -8.46 -20.71 -12.82
CA ASP A 64 -9.07 -19.69 -13.67
C ASP A 64 -10.05 -18.82 -12.87
N ALA A 65 -10.97 -19.42 -12.13
CA ALA A 65 -11.93 -18.69 -11.32
C ALA A 65 -11.25 -17.91 -10.20
N PHE A 66 -10.26 -18.51 -9.53
CA PHE A 66 -9.52 -17.84 -8.45
C PHE A 66 -8.75 -16.61 -8.97
N TRP A 67 -7.90 -16.76 -9.98
CA TRP A 67 -7.08 -15.67 -10.47
C TRP A 67 -7.89 -14.58 -11.20
N GLN A 68 -8.98 -14.96 -11.87
CA GLN A 68 -9.94 -13.97 -12.39
C GLN A 68 -10.57 -13.17 -11.24
N SER A 69 -10.93 -13.83 -10.14
CA SER A 69 -11.50 -13.12 -9.00
C SER A 69 -10.52 -12.17 -8.31
N ILE A 70 -9.23 -12.52 -8.27
CA ILE A 70 -8.16 -11.61 -7.79
C ILE A 70 -8.01 -10.40 -8.72
N TRP A 71 -8.02 -10.64 -10.04
CA TRP A 71 -7.99 -9.56 -11.03
C TRP A 71 -9.12 -8.55 -10.78
N ASP A 72 -10.33 -9.04 -10.62
CA ASP A 72 -11.52 -8.21 -10.45
C ASP A 72 -11.57 -7.55 -9.07
N TYR A 73 -11.26 -8.29 -8.00
CA TYR A 73 -11.22 -7.76 -6.63
C TYR A 73 -10.19 -6.63 -6.47
N THR A 74 -9.03 -6.77 -7.08
CA THR A 74 -7.98 -5.76 -7.04
C THR A 74 -8.18 -4.66 -8.09
N ASP A 75 -9.22 -4.77 -8.93
CA ASP A 75 -9.50 -3.85 -10.04
C ASP A 75 -8.24 -3.61 -10.89
N LEU A 76 -7.59 -4.70 -11.30
CA LEU A 76 -6.39 -4.65 -12.12
C LEU A 76 -6.71 -4.05 -13.49
N GLN A 77 -5.98 -2.98 -13.85
CA GLN A 77 -6.23 -2.26 -15.08
C GLN A 77 -5.23 -2.64 -16.17
N SER A 78 -5.77 -2.97 -17.34
CA SER A 78 -5.00 -3.20 -18.54
C SER A 78 -5.64 -2.45 -19.71
N PRO A 79 -4.86 -1.77 -20.57
CA PRO A 79 -5.38 -1.12 -21.77
C PRO A 79 -5.87 -2.13 -22.83
N THR A 80 -5.42 -3.38 -22.71
CA THR A 80 -5.85 -4.48 -23.60
C THR A 80 -6.45 -5.60 -22.76
N PRO A 81 -7.58 -6.22 -23.22
CA PRO A 81 -8.15 -7.35 -22.50
C PRO A 81 -7.24 -8.57 -22.59
N HIS A 82 -7.32 -9.44 -21.58
CA HIS A 82 -6.77 -10.78 -21.68
C HIS A 82 -7.74 -11.71 -22.42
N THR A 83 -7.22 -12.74 -23.07
CA THR A 83 -8.01 -13.73 -23.83
C THR A 83 -8.30 -14.98 -23.02
N ALA A 84 -7.52 -15.24 -21.97
CA ALA A 84 -7.68 -16.33 -21.01
C ALA A 84 -7.07 -15.92 -19.68
N VAL A 85 -7.41 -16.62 -18.61
CA VAL A 85 -6.73 -16.46 -17.30
C VAL A 85 -5.44 -17.26 -17.30
N LEU A 86 -5.51 -18.55 -17.58
CA LEU A 86 -4.36 -19.45 -17.68
C LEU A 86 -4.41 -20.19 -19.02
N ALA A 87 -3.70 -19.65 -20.03
CA ALA A 87 -3.68 -20.25 -21.35
C ALA A 87 -2.79 -21.51 -21.42
N ARG A 88 -1.75 -21.57 -20.59
CA ARG A 88 -0.85 -22.72 -20.52
C ARG A 88 -0.44 -22.98 -19.08
N ASN A 89 -0.80 -24.16 -18.57
CA ASN A 89 -0.47 -24.61 -17.21
C ASN A 89 0.71 -25.58 -17.23
N THR A 90 1.91 -25.05 -17.48
CA THR A 90 3.16 -25.83 -17.46
C THR A 90 4.23 -25.09 -16.70
N MET A 91 5.05 -25.79 -15.91
CA MET A 91 6.17 -25.20 -15.19
C MET A 91 7.50 -25.81 -15.68
N PRO A 92 8.48 -25.00 -16.12
CA PRO A 92 8.42 -23.55 -16.33
C PRO A 92 7.64 -23.15 -17.57
N GLY A 93 7.16 -21.91 -17.60
CA GLY A 93 6.56 -21.31 -18.78
C GLY A 93 5.03 -21.26 -18.78
N ALA A 94 4.40 -21.25 -17.60
CA ALA A 94 2.98 -20.96 -17.49
C ALA A 94 2.65 -19.60 -18.11
N GLU A 95 1.51 -19.52 -18.80
CA GLU A 95 1.08 -18.31 -19.49
C GLU A 95 -0.22 -17.78 -18.88
N TRP A 96 -0.05 -16.69 -18.13
CA TRP A 96 -1.12 -16.04 -17.40
C TRP A 96 -1.60 -14.78 -18.11
N PHE A 97 -2.91 -14.59 -18.20
CA PHE A 97 -3.57 -13.42 -18.75
C PHE A 97 -3.00 -12.94 -20.09
N PRO A 98 -2.87 -13.83 -21.10
CA PRO A 98 -2.30 -13.46 -22.40
C PRO A 98 -3.09 -12.31 -23.03
N GLY A 99 -2.37 -11.36 -23.63
CA GLY A 99 -2.93 -10.14 -24.19
C GLY A 99 -3.02 -8.96 -23.23
N ALA A 100 -3.07 -9.20 -21.92
CA ALA A 100 -3.08 -8.12 -20.95
C ALA A 100 -1.72 -7.39 -20.89
N GLN A 101 -1.79 -6.07 -20.68
CA GLN A 101 -0.62 -5.21 -20.50
C GLN A 101 -0.76 -4.48 -19.16
N VAL A 102 -0.10 -4.98 -18.14
CA VAL A 102 -0.14 -4.41 -16.79
C VAL A 102 1.17 -3.67 -16.51
N ASN A 103 1.06 -2.43 -16.03
CA ASN A 103 2.20 -1.67 -15.52
C ASN A 103 2.06 -1.56 -14.00
N TYR A 104 3.00 -2.15 -13.26
CA TYR A 104 2.98 -2.19 -11.80
C TYR A 104 2.96 -0.80 -11.16
N ALA A 105 3.81 0.12 -11.64
CA ALA A 105 3.86 1.48 -11.11
C ALA A 105 2.52 2.22 -11.31
N ARG A 106 1.84 2.02 -12.44
CA ARG A 106 0.50 2.57 -12.69
C ARG A 106 -0.50 2.05 -11.68
N GLN A 107 -0.48 0.73 -11.39
CA GLN A 107 -1.40 0.14 -10.41
C GLN A 107 -1.17 0.73 -9.01
N VAL A 108 0.08 0.89 -8.59
CA VAL A 108 0.42 1.49 -7.29
C VAL A 108 0.01 2.97 -7.24
N LEU A 109 0.41 3.75 -8.24
CA LEU A 109 0.25 5.20 -8.20
C LEU A 109 -1.19 5.68 -8.45
N ARG A 110 -2.11 4.82 -8.89
CA ARG A 110 -3.54 5.19 -9.01
C ARG A 110 -4.20 5.47 -7.66
N HIS A 111 -3.62 4.97 -6.57
CA HIS A 111 -4.16 5.15 -5.23
C HIS A 111 -3.70 6.45 -4.55
N VAL A 112 -2.84 7.25 -5.19
CA VAL A 112 -2.20 8.44 -4.61
C VAL A 112 -3.22 9.39 -3.97
N ASP A 113 -4.23 9.79 -4.72
CA ASP A 113 -5.14 10.84 -4.27
C ASP A 113 -6.06 10.35 -3.14
N ALA A 114 -6.59 9.12 -3.24
CA ALA A 114 -7.44 8.53 -2.20
C ALA A 114 -6.66 8.25 -0.90
N ALA A 115 -5.47 7.68 -0.99
CA ALA A 115 -4.65 7.36 0.18
C ALA A 115 -4.12 8.65 0.86
N HIS A 116 -3.77 9.67 0.06
CA HIS A 116 -3.36 10.97 0.60
C HIS A 116 -4.51 11.67 1.32
N ALA A 117 -5.71 11.67 0.74
CA ALA A 117 -6.90 12.23 1.39
C ALA A 117 -7.27 11.49 2.69
N ALA A 118 -6.99 10.19 2.77
CA ALA A 118 -7.15 9.39 3.98
C ALA A 118 -6.03 9.60 5.03
N GLY A 119 -5.05 10.48 4.76
CA GLY A 119 -3.93 10.75 5.68
C GLY A 119 -2.93 9.60 5.80
N GLN A 120 -2.95 8.63 4.88
CA GLN A 120 -2.04 7.49 4.91
C GLN A 120 -0.69 7.86 4.27
N PRO A 121 0.44 7.54 4.89
CA PRO A 121 1.74 7.67 4.25
C PRO A 121 1.92 6.61 3.16
N ALA A 122 2.69 6.95 2.10
CA ALA A 122 3.04 6.00 1.05
C ALA A 122 4.11 5.01 1.51
N ILE A 123 5.10 5.51 2.23
CA ILE A 123 6.20 4.71 2.77
C ILE A 123 6.47 5.15 4.21
N ILE A 124 6.58 4.17 5.09
CA ILE A 124 7.07 4.35 6.46
C ILE A 124 8.41 3.64 6.54
N SER A 125 9.48 4.35 6.89
CA SER A 125 10.80 3.76 7.07
C SER A 125 11.33 4.03 8.47
N ARG A 126 12.02 3.04 9.02
CA ARG A 126 12.75 3.16 10.29
C ARG A 126 14.13 2.56 10.11
N ASN A 127 15.16 3.27 10.56
CA ASN A 127 16.52 2.76 10.53
C ASN A 127 16.93 2.17 11.89
N GLU A 128 18.13 1.59 11.95
CA GLU A 128 18.69 0.96 13.16
C GLU A 128 18.90 1.96 14.31
N LYS A 129 19.06 3.26 14.02
CA LYS A 129 19.15 4.34 15.02
C LYS A 129 17.79 4.79 15.55
N GLY A 130 16.71 4.11 15.15
CA GLY A 130 15.35 4.44 15.57
C GLY A 130 14.77 5.68 14.87
N GLN A 131 15.46 6.25 13.89
CA GLN A 131 14.92 7.38 13.13
C GLN A 131 13.74 6.90 12.27
N HIS A 132 12.65 7.65 12.37
CA HIS A 132 11.40 7.39 11.64
C HIS A 132 11.23 8.44 10.55
N ARG A 133 10.87 8.00 9.35
CA ARG A 133 10.58 8.87 8.20
C ARG A 133 9.32 8.37 7.51
N GLU A 134 8.42 9.28 7.21
CA GLU A 134 7.24 9.04 6.40
C GLU A 134 7.35 9.79 5.07
N LEU A 135 7.00 9.13 3.99
CA LEU A 135 6.92 9.72 2.66
C LEU A 135 5.44 9.80 2.25
N ALA A 136 4.98 11.00 1.95
CA ALA A 136 3.61 11.21 1.50
C ALA A 136 3.42 10.74 0.04
N TRP A 137 2.22 10.28 -0.32
CA TRP A 137 1.88 9.80 -1.65
C TRP A 137 2.17 10.79 -2.79
N PRO A 138 1.83 12.09 -2.69
CA PRO A 138 2.18 13.07 -3.73
C PRO A 138 3.68 13.22 -3.93
N VAL A 139 4.46 13.16 -2.83
CA VAL A 139 5.92 13.25 -2.89
C VAL A 139 6.51 12.01 -3.57
N LEU A 140 6.01 10.80 -3.22
CA LEU A 140 6.41 9.57 -3.91
C LEU A 140 6.15 9.67 -5.42
N ARG A 141 4.94 10.07 -5.83
CA ARG A 141 4.58 10.25 -7.24
C ARG A 141 5.52 11.23 -7.95
N GLN A 142 5.82 12.36 -7.33
CA GLN A 142 6.73 13.37 -7.87
C GLN A 142 8.15 12.83 -8.05
N GLN A 143 8.69 12.15 -7.04
CA GLN A 143 10.04 11.58 -7.10
C GLN A 143 10.15 10.48 -8.16
N VAL A 144 9.15 9.59 -8.23
CA VAL A 144 9.06 8.54 -9.26
C VAL A 144 9.03 9.14 -10.66
N ALA A 145 8.18 10.15 -10.89
CA ALA A 145 8.09 10.82 -12.19
C ALA A 145 9.42 11.52 -12.57
N SER A 146 10.02 12.23 -11.62
CA SER A 146 11.29 12.94 -11.83
C SER A 146 12.41 11.99 -12.24
N LEU A 147 12.55 10.86 -11.53
CA LEU A 147 13.56 9.86 -11.83
C LEU A 147 13.27 9.15 -13.17
N ALA A 148 12.01 8.81 -13.44
CA ALA A 148 11.61 8.19 -14.69
C ALA A 148 11.96 9.09 -15.91
N LEU A 149 11.66 10.39 -15.82
CA LEU A 149 12.03 11.36 -16.86
C LEU A 149 13.54 11.50 -17.03
N HIS A 150 14.30 11.47 -15.93
CA HIS A 150 15.76 11.50 -15.98
C HIS A 150 16.31 10.26 -16.69
N LEU A 151 15.84 9.06 -16.33
CA LEU A 151 16.25 7.81 -16.98
C LEU A 151 15.96 7.82 -18.49
N LEU A 152 14.76 8.27 -18.88
CA LEU A 152 14.42 8.44 -20.30
C LEU A 152 15.34 9.43 -21.01
N ALA A 153 15.68 10.56 -20.37
CA ALA A 153 16.62 11.54 -20.92
C ALA A 153 18.05 10.99 -21.07
N GLN A 154 18.45 10.00 -20.26
CA GLN A 154 19.70 9.26 -20.38
C GLN A 154 19.63 8.15 -21.44
N GLY A 155 18.50 7.99 -22.13
CA GLY A 155 18.33 7.00 -23.19
C GLY A 155 17.89 5.61 -22.72
N VAL A 156 17.50 5.44 -21.46
CA VAL A 156 16.96 4.16 -20.94
C VAL A 156 15.64 3.85 -21.62
N GLN A 157 15.51 2.64 -22.16
CA GLN A 157 14.34 2.15 -22.87
C GLN A 157 13.71 0.94 -22.18
N ARG A 158 12.52 0.55 -22.65
CA ARG A 158 11.85 -0.66 -22.20
C ARG A 158 12.75 -1.89 -22.41
N GLY A 159 12.92 -2.67 -21.35
CA GLY A 159 13.77 -3.86 -21.32
C GLY A 159 15.22 -3.62 -20.92
N ASP A 160 15.67 -2.36 -20.84
CA ASP A 160 16.99 -2.05 -20.31
C ASP A 160 17.07 -2.37 -18.82
N ARG A 161 18.28 -2.72 -18.40
CA ARG A 161 18.55 -3.10 -17.01
C ARG A 161 19.14 -1.93 -16.26
N VAL A 162 18.49 -1.53 -15.18
CA VAL A 162 18.95 -0.51 -14.23
C VAL A 162 19.31 -1.20 -12.94
N ALA A 163 20.57 -1.14 -12.55
CA ALA A 163 21.06 -1.73 -11.31
C ALA A 163 21.33 -0.64 -10.26
N ALA A 164 21.04 -0.96 -9.02
CA ALA A 164 21.34 -0.10 -7.88
C ALA A 164 22.06 -0.87 -6.78
N TYR A 165 22.93 -0.16 -6.06
CA TYR A 165 23.59 -0.64 -4.87
C TYR A 165 23.17 0.28 -3.71
N LEU A 166 22.09 -0.11 -3.02
CA LEU A 166 21.38 0.73 -2.05
C LEU A 166 20.96 -0.09 -0.83
N PRO A 167 20.98 0.51 0.36
CA PRO A 167 20.31 -0.09 1.52
C PRO A 167 18.79 -0.05 1.36
N ASN A 168 18.09 -0.67 2.31
CA ASN A 168 16.62 -0.66 2.34
C ASN A 168 16.08 0.70 2.80
N ILE A 169 16.03 1.65 1.88
CA ILE A 169 15.59 3.04 2.08
C ILE A 169 14.44 3.39 1.13
N PRO A 170 13.66 4.44 1.40
CA PRO A 170 12.56 4.87 0.52
C PRO A 170 12.98 5.12 -0.93
N GLU A 171 14.20 5.59 -1.15
CA GLU A 171 14.76 5.87 -2.47
C GLU A 171 14.90 4.59 -3.34
N ALA A 172 15.06 3.41 -2.73
CA ALA A 172 15.05 2.14 -3.45
C ALA A 172 13.67 1.85 -4.07
N MET A 173 12.59 2.18 -3.34
CA MET A 173 11.23 2.06 -3.86
C MET A 173 10.94 3.09 -4.97
N VAL A 174 11.47 4.31 -4.84
CA VAL A 174 11.38 5.32 -5.91
C VAL A 174 12.05 4.82 -7.17
N GLY A 175 13.26 4.25 -7.07
CA GLY A 175 14.01 3.68 -8.20
C GLY A 175 13.27 2.53 -8.86
N PHE A 176 12.76 1.60 -8.06
CA PHE A 176 11.94 0.47 -8.54
C PHE A 176 10.70 0.95 -9.31
N LEU A 177 9.93 1.86 -8.74
CA LEU A 177 8.71 2.36 -9.37
C LEU A 177 9.02 3.20 -10.63
N ALA A 178 10.10 3.98 -10.63
CA ALA A 178 10.53 4.74 -11.81
C ALA A 178 10.90 3.80 -12.96
N CYS A 179 11.73 2.79 -12.71
CA CYS A 179 12.10 1.78 -13.71
C CYS A 179 10.87 1.00 -14.21
N SER A 180 10.02 0.56 -13.30
CA SER A 180 8.77 -0.16 -13.65
C SER A 180 7.84 0.70 -14.50
N SER A 181 7.77 2.02 -14.25
CA SER A 181 6.88 2.93 -14.98
C SER A 181 7.24 3.03 -16.47
N ILE A 182 8.52 2.97 -16.80
CA ILE A 182 9.05 3.04 -18.17
C ILE A 182 9.31 1.66 -18.79
N GLY A 183 9.04 0.58 -18.06
CA GLY A 183 9.23 -0.80 -18.52
C GLY A 183 10.68 -1.26 -18.50
N ALA A 184 11.56 -0.58 -17.78
CA ALA A 184 12.92 -1.03 -17.52
C ALA A 184 12.95 -2.14 -16.46
N VAL A 185 13.98 -2.97 -16.50
CA VAL A 185 14.22 -4.05 -15.53
C VAL A 185 15.01 -3.48 -14.36
N TRP A 186 14.45 -3.59 -13.14
CA TRP A 186 15.12 -3.16 -11.93
C TRP A 186 15.88 -4.29 -11.26
N SER A 187 17.12 -4.02 -10.85
CA SER A 187 17.93 -4.91 -10.02
C SER A 187 18.56 -4.11 -8.89
N ILE A 188 18.58 -4.70 -7.68
CA ILE A 188 19.14 -4.06 -6.51
C ILE A 188 19.98 -5.05 -5.71
N CYS A 189 21.15 -4.59 -5.22
CA CYS A 189 21.97 -5.29 -4.26
C CYS A 189 22.04 -4.47 -2.97
N ALA A 190 21.97 -5.14 -1.83
CA ALA A 190 22.19 -4.52 -0.53
C ALA A 190 23.70 -4.29 -0.31
N PRO A 191 24.09 -3.26 0.46
CA PRO A 191 25.50 -2.91 0.68
C PRO A 191 26.33 -3.98 1.42
N ASP A 192 25.66 -4.91 2.08
CA ASP A 192 26.28 -6.02 2.82
C ASP A 192 26.54 -7.28 1.96
N MET A 193 26.23 -7.22 0.66
CA MET A 193 26.45 -8.33 -0.28
C MET A 193 27.78 -8.25 -1.04
N GLY A 194 28.72 -7.40 -0.60
CA GLY A 194 30.02 -7.21 -1.23
C GLY A 194 31.19 -7.64 -0.36
#